data_8301fc296378a133f37061acd9e51328
#
_entry.id   8301fc296378a133f37061acd9e51328
#
_cell.length_a   1.000
_cell.length_b   1.000
_cell.length_c   1.000
_cell.angle_alpha   90.00
_cell.angle_beta   90.00
_cell.angle_gamma   90.00
#
_symmetry.space_group_name_H-M   'P 1'
#
loop_
_entity.id
_entity.type
_entity.pdbx_description
1 polymer ?
#
loop_
_entity_poly.entity_id
_entity_poly.type
_entity_poly.pdbx_seq_one_letter_code
_entity_poly.pdbx_strand_id
1 'polypeptide(L)'
;VPKLVREFISKMKIQREPIQREPSDATAENKAKAEDSLKNRPFAYCVCTAGDSIGLTIENLNKVISLNPSLQALGITEVSSSYSLIMPESYIGLPFMDVDPKEREIRKKENAAQELAVVCEEIFDRKEGINRLVKGPIPWFFTKVVGGFFENVLITDKRFHVEKDRCVKCGICANVCPVGDIKGGHGEYPVWLHHKDCLTCFTCYHHCPHHAIEFGNQTQKKGQYYFK
;
A
#
# COMPACT_ATOMS: atom_id res chain seq x y z
N VAL A 1 -3.74 -4.87 6.29
CA VAL A 1 -4.06 -4.63 4.86
C VAL A 1 -5.22 -3.67 4.80
N PRO A 2 -5.09 -2.55 4.07
CA PRO A 2 -6.18 -1.57 3.91
C PRO A 2 -7.47 -2.21 3.38
N LYS A 3 -8.62 -1.68 3.80
CA LYS A 3 -9.95 -2.21 3.42
C LYS A 3 -10.08 -2.37 1.90
N LEU A 4 -9.72 -1.35 1.12
CA LEU A 4 -9.82 -1.39 -0.35
C LEU A 4 -8.96 -2.48 -0.98
N VAL A 5 -7.75 -2.74 -0.45
CA VAL A 5 -6.88 -3.82 -0.95
C VAL A 5 -7.51 -5.18 -0.66
N ARG A 6 -8.09 -5.38 0.53
CA ARG A 6 -8.80 -6.62 0.86
C ARG A 6 -9.99 -6.85 -0.07
N GLU A 7 -10.80 -5.82 -0.29
CA GLU A 7 -11.96 -5.88 -1.21
C GLU A 7 -11.53 -6.13 -2.65
N PHE A 8 -10.46 -5.49 -3.12
CA PHE A 8 -9.92 -5.72 -4.46
C PHE A 8 -9.49 -7.18 -4.63
N ILE A 9 -8.66 -7.70 -3.72
CA ILE A 9 -8.16 -9.08 -3.81
C ILE A 9 -9.32 -10.10 -3.70
N SER A 10 -10.30 -9.87 -2.82
CA SER A 10 -11.44 -10.78 -2.67
C SER A 10 -12.31 -10.87 -3.94
N LYS A 11 -12.34 -9.81 -4.74
CA LYS A 11 -13.11 -9.73 -5.99
C LYS A 11 -12.27 -10.00 -7.24
N MET A 12 -10.96 -10.18 -7.09
CA MET A 12 -10.04 -10.38 -8.22
C MET A 12 -10.40 -11.65 -8.98
N LYS A 13 -10.56 -11.54 -10.29
CA LYS A 13 -10.73 -12.65 -11.22
C LYS A 13 -9.53 -12.66 -12.15
N ILE A 14 -8.78 -13.77 -12.16
CA ILE A 14 -7.61 -13.93 -13.00
C ILE A 14 -7.93 -14.99 -14.04
N GLN A 15 -7.77 -14.67 -15.32
CA GLN A 15 -7.85 -15.61 -16.42
C GLN A 15 -6.43 -15.89 -16.90
N ARG A 16 -6.08 -17.16 -17.04
CA ARG A 16 -4.81 -17.58 -17.60
C ARG A 16 -5.03 -17.79 -19.09
N GLU A 17 -4.34 -17.05 -19.94
CA GLU A 17 -4.30 -17.38 -21.36
C GLU A 17 -3.58 -18.72 -21.56
N PRO A 18 -4.13 -19.64 -22.35
CA PRO A 18 -3.45 -20.90 -22.65
C PRO A 18 -2.17 -20.59 -23.42
N ILE A 19 -1.03 -21.00 -22.86
CA ILE A 19 0.26 -20.93 -23.58
C ILE A 19 0.17 -21.92 -24.73
N GLN A 20 0.14 -21.42 -25.96
CA GLN A 20 0.25 -22.27 -27.15
C GLN A 20 1.66 -22.86 -27.17
N ARG A 21 1.77 -24.18 -26.99
CA ARG A 21 3.04 -24.93 -27.10
C ARG A 21 3.12 -25.54 -28.48
N GLU A 22 4.20 -25.29 -29.20
CA GLU A 22 4.59 -26.14 -30.33
C GLU A 22 5.12 -27.48 -29.84
N PRO A 23 4.83 -28.59 -30.53
CA PRO A 23 5.27 -29.92 -30.11
C PRO A 23 6.78 -30.09 -30.41
N SER A 24 7.59 -30.32 -29.35
CA SER A 24 8.99 -30.71 -29.48
C SER A 24 9.27 -32.07 -28.84
N ASP A 25 10.21 -32.80 -29.43
CA ASP A 25 10.60 -34.19 -29.29
C ASP A 25 10.80 -34.79 -27.89
N ALA A 26 10.47 -36.06 -27.76
CA ALA A 26 10.08 -36.80 -26.55
C ALA A 26 11.19 -37.45 -25.68
N THR A 27 12.48 -37.14 -25.80
CA THR A 27 13.56 -37.89 -25.10
C THR A 27 14.45 -37.10 -24.09
N ALA A 28 14.25 -35.77 -23.99
CA ALA A 28 14.83 -34.95 -22.90
C ALA A 28 13.77 -34.62 -21.81
N GLU A 29 12.65 -35.30 -21.88
CA GLU A 29 11.35 -34.81 -21.34
C GLU A 29 11.19 -34.81 -19.82
N ASN A 30 11.81 -35.70 -19.08
CA ASN A 30 11.44 -35.80 -17.64
C ASN A 30 12.15 -34.80 -16.74
N LYS A 31 13.40 -34.42 -17.06
CA LYS A 31 14.09 -33.34 -16.32
C LYS A 31 13.61 -31.94 -16.77
N ALA A 32 13.45 -31.79 -18.09
CA ALA A 32 12.89 -30.55 -18.65
C ALA A 32 11.44 -30.32 -18.24
N LYS A 33 10.61 -31.37 -18.11
CA LYS A 33 9.22 -31.24 -17.60
C LYS A 33 9.15 -30.84 -16.13
N ALA A 34 10.09 -31.27 -15.29
CA ALA A 34 10.14 -30.84 -13.90
C ALA A 34 10.61 -29.38 -13.76
N GLU A 35 11.61 -28.97 -14.54
CA GLU A 35 12.08 -27.58 -14.57
C GLU A 35 11.07 -26.65 -15.26
N ASP A 36 10.37 -27.08 -16.30
CA ASP A 36 9.32 -26.33 -16.98
C ASP A 36 8.05 -26.23 -16.12
N SER A 37 7.74 -27.25 -15.35
CA SER A 37 6.67 -27.25 -14.35
C SER A 37 6.94 -26.24 -13.24
N LEU A 38 8.17 -26.12 -12.75
CA LEU A 38 8.58 -25.12 -11.77
C LEU A 38 8.53 -23.68 -12.34
N LYS A 39 8.96 -23.49 -13.59
CA LYS A 39 8.90 -22.20 -14.29
C LYS A 39 7.47 -21.73 -14.59
N ASN A 40 6.54 -22.67 -14.76
CA ASN A 40 5.13 -22.40 -15.04
C ASN A 40 4.24 -22.29 -13.80
N ARG A 41 4.78 -22.57 -12.59
CA ARG A 41 4.06 -22.40 -11.35
C ARG A 41 3.85 -20.91 -11.06
N PRO A 42 2.66 -20.48 -10.64
CA PRO A 42 2.43 -19.10 -10.26
C PRO A 42 3.36 -18.68 -9.11
N PHE A 43 4.02 -17.55 -9.27
CA PHE A 43 4.84 -16.94 -8.24
C PHE A 43 4.15 -15.65 -7.77
N ALA A 44 3.60 -15.71 -6.56
CA ALA A 44 2.93 -14.57 -5.95
C ALA A 44 3.86 -13.93 -4.92
N TYR A 45 4.10 -12.63 -5.01
CA TYR A 45 4.90 -11.92 -4.04
C TYR A 45 4.20 -10.66 -3.54
N CYS A 46 4.63 -10.17 -2.39
CA CYS A 46 4.13 -8.92 -1.81
C CYS A 46 5.28 -8.04 -1.38
N VAL A 47 5.27 -6.79 -1.81
CA VAL A 47 6.13 -5.72 -1.29
C VAL A 47 5.25 -4.69 -0.60
N CYS A 48 5.44 -4.49 0.70
CA CYS A 48 4.72 -3.51 1.51
C CYS A 48 5.61 -2.32 1.84
N THR A 49 5.07 -1.11 1.74
CA THR A 49 5.71 0.08 2.32
C THR A 49 5.04 0.45 3.64
N ALA A 50 5.80 0.93 4.60
CA ALA A 50 5.30 1.40 5.89
C ALA A 50 6.22 2.47 6.48
N GLY A 51 5.70 3.32 7.37
CA GLY A 51 6.49 4.31 8.10
C GLY A 51 7.48 3.67 9.07
N ASP A 52 7.03 2.70 9.85
CA ASP A 52 7.85 2.01 10.87
C ASP A 52 7.70 0.49 10.84
N SER A 53 6.49 -0.05 10.67
CA SER A 53 6.27 -1.49 10.67
C SER A 53 4.98 -1.88 9.95
N ILE A 54 4.92 -3.14 9.51
CA ILE A 54 3.75 -3.68 8.79
C ILE A 54 2.81 -4.51 9.66
N GLY A 55 3.15 -4.77 10.93
CA GLY A 55 2.34 -5.63 11.81
C GLY A 55 2.07 -7.01 11.20
N LEU A 56 0.81 -7.44 11.23
CA LEU A 56 0.33 -8.71 10.65
C LEU A 56 -0.24 -8.52 9.23
N THR A 57 0.31 -7.60 8.44
CA THR A 57 -0.21 -7.31 7.08
C THR A 57 -0.16 -8.53 6.18
N ILE A 58 0.92 -9.30 6.19
CA ILE A 58 1.09 -10.47 5.32
C ILE A 58 0.16 -11.61 5.73
N GLU A 59 0.01 -11.87 7.02
CA GLU A 59 -0.92 -12.87 7.53
C GLU A 59 -2.38 -12.55 7.13
N ASN A 60 -2.76 -11.29 7.26
CA ASN A 60 -4.09 -10.84 6.82
C ASN A 60 -4.26 -10.90 5.29
N LEU A 61 -3.20 -10.60 4.52
CA LEU A 61 -3.19 -10.73 3.06
C LEU A 61 -3.39 -12.18 2.65
N ASN A 62 -2.59 -13.10 3.19
CA ASN A 62 -2.66 -14.53 2.89
C ASN A 62 -4.04 -15.10 3.24
N LYS A 63 -4.65 -14.66 4.33
CA LYS A 63 -6.04 -15.03 4.67
C LYS A 63 -7.04 -14.60 3.58
N VAL A 64 -6.88 -13.43 2.98
CA VAL A 64 -7.78 -12.97 1.90
C VAL A 64 -7.51 -13.73 0.61
N ILE A 65 -6.23 -13.98 0.28
CA ILE A 65 -5.82 -14.78 -0.88
C ILE A 65 -6.39 -16.19 -0.77
N SER A 66 -6.26 -16.85 0.38
CA SER A 66 -6.74 -18.22 0.61
C SER A 66 -8.27 -18.38 0.51
N LEU A 67 -9.02 -17.30 0.58
CA LEU A 67 -10.47 -17.28 0.43
C LEU A 67 -10.94 -16.92 -1.00
N ASN A 68 -10.02 -16.56 -1.91
CA ASN A 68 -10.39 -16.20 -3.29
C ASN A 68 -10.37 -17.44 -4.21
N PRO A 69 -11.54 -17.89 -4.73
CA PRO A 69 -11.62 -19.09 -5.57
C PRO A 69 -10.79 -19.02 -6.85
N SER A 70 -10.65 -17.81 -7.46
CA SER A 70 -9.86 -17.63 -8.70
C SER A 70 -8.38 -17.82 -8.44
N LEU A 71 -7.86 -17.36 -7.29
CA LEU A 71 -6.47 -17.55 -6.89
C LEU A 71 -6.20 -19.02 -6.51
N GLN A 72 -7.14 -19.64 -5.79
CA GLN A 72 -7.05 -21.07 -5.45
C GLN A 72 -7.02 -21.97 -6.69
N ALA A 73 -7.85 -21.67 -7.70
CA ALA A 73 -7.85 -22.39 -8.99
C ALA A 73 -6.50 -22.29 -9.73
N LEU A 74 -5.70 -21.29 -9.45
CA LEU A 74 -4.34 -21.11 -9.96
C LEU A 74 -3.27 -21.73 -9.04
N GLY A 75 -3.67 -22.35 -7.92
CA GLY A 75 -2.75 -22.88 -6.91
C GLY A 75 -2.11 -21.81 -6.03
N ILE A 76 -2.65 -20.57 -6.00
CA ILE A 76 -2.17 -19.49 -5.16
C ILE A 76 -3.03 -19.42 -3.90
N THR A 77 -2.49 -19.91 -2.78
CA THR A 77 -3.14 -19.89 -1.45
C THR A 77 -2.52 -18.87 -0.51
N GLU A 78 -1.30 -18.45 -0.82
CA GLU A 78 -0.53 -17.44 -0.08
C GLU A 78 0.53 -16.80 -1.00
N VAL A 79 1.21 -15.77 -0.53
CA VAL A 79 2.36 -15.21 -1.25
C VAL A 79 3.58 -16.11 -1.07
N SER A 80 4.30 -16.37 -2.17
CA SER A 80 5.52 -17.18 -2.18
C SER A 80 6.68 -16.48 -1.45
N SER A 81 6.71 -15.14 -1.51
CA SER A 81 7.71 -14.32 -0.82
C SER A 81 7.15 -12.95 -0.44
N SER A 82 7.61 -12.40 0.67
CA SER A 82 7.09 -11.14 1.21
C SER A 82 8.19 -10.24 1.73
N TYR A 83 8.02 -8.95 1.47
CA TYR A 83 9.01 -7.91 1.74
C TYR A 83 8.34 -6.69 2.35
N SER A 84 9.05 -5.97 3.21
CA SER A 84 8.65 -4.65 3.69
C SER A 84 9.76 -3.63 3.46
N LEU A 85 9.42 -2.46 2.94
CA LEU A 85 10.33 -1.32 2.80
C LEU A 85 9.88 -0.23 3.76
N ILE A 86 10.77 0.20 4.64
CA ILE A 86 10.48 1.27 5.60
C ILE A 86 10.73 2.61 4.93
N MET A 87 9.63 3.32 4.70
CA MET A 87 9.57 4.62 4.03
C MET A 87 9.35 5.75 5.03
N PRO A 88 9.59 7.01 4.66
CA PRO A 88 9.29 8.13 5.54
C PRO A 88 7.85 8.16 6.00
N GLU A 89 7.64 8.59 7.26
CA GLU A 89 6.30 8.69 7.85
C GLU A 89 5.49 9.81 7.19
N SER A 90 4.26 9.50 6.85
CA SER A 90 3.33 10.44 6.22
C SER A 90 1.96 10.51 6.92
N TYR A 91 1.71 9.65 7.94
CA TYR A 91 0.46 9.70 8.67
C TYR A 91 0.54 10.72 9.81
N ILE A 92 -0.29 11.75 9.76
CA ILE A 92 -0.30 12.87 10.70
C ILE A 92 -1.63 13.04 11.44
N GLY A 93 -2.54 12.09 11.30
CA GLY A 93 -3.91 12.18 11.82
C GLY A 93 -4.04 12.07 13.35
N LEU A 94 -2.98 11.70 14.07
CA LEU A 94 -2.98 11.69 15.54
C LEU A 94 -2.14 12.85 16.10
N PRO A 95 -2.48 13.38 17.29
CA PRO A 95 -1.80 14.55 17.86
C PRO A 95 -0.28 14.39 18.00
N PHE A 96 0.18 13.20 18.32
CA PHE A 96 1.60 12.87 18.57
C PHE A 96 2.36 12.36 17.33
N MET A 97 1.70 12.24 16.18
CA MET A 97 2.33 11.81 14.92
C MET A 97 2.61 13.01 14.02
N ASP A 98 3.75 13.02 13.41
CA ASP A 98 4.17 14.00 12.40
C ASP A 98 5.03 13.32 11.34
N VAL A 99 5.36 14.02 10.27
CA VAL A 99 6.33 13.57 9.28
C VAL A 99 7.72 13.40 9.89
N ASP A 100 8.53 12.53 9.32
CA ASP A 100 9.90 12.35 9.78
C ASP A 100 10.74 13.64 9.65
N PRO A 101 11.62 13.93 10.60
CA PRO A 101 12.66 14.94 10.42
C PRO A 101 13.50 14.64 9.16
N LYS A 102 14.03 15.68 8.51
CA LYS A 102 14.71 15.58 7.20
C LYS A 102 15.84 14.54 7.17
N GLU A 103 16.61 14.43 8.22
CA GLU A 103 17.70 13.46 8.34
C GLU A 103 17.16 12.00 8.37
N ARG A 104 16.05 11.78 9.09
CA ARG A 104 15.40 10.46 9.15
C ARG A 104 14.72 10.11 7.83
N GLU A 105 14.11 11.09 7.16
CA GLU A 105 13.54 10.95 5.82
C GLU A 105 14.61 10.47 4.83
N ILE A 106 15.75 11.18 4.76
CA ILE A 106 16.85 10.85 3.85
C ILE A 106 17.34 9.43 4.12
N ARG A 107 17.67 9.11 5.36
CA ARG A 107 18.16 7.78 5.76
C ARG A 107 17.16 6.66 5.42
N LYS A 108 15.86 6.85 5.68
CA LYS A 108 14.84 5.85 5.30
C LYS A 108 14.78 5.66 3.79
N LYS A 109 14.86 6.72 3.00
CA LYS A 109 14.85 6.64 1.52
C LYS A 109 16.09 5.92 0.98
N GLU A 110 17.27 6.21 1.51
CA GLU A 110 18.52 5.56 1.12
C GLU A 110 18.50 4.06 1.45
N ASN A 111 18.08 3.70 2.67
CA ASN A 111 17.95 2.30 3.08
C ASN A 111 16.92 1.56 2.22
N ALA A 112 15.75 2.15 1.99
CA ALA A 112 14.71 1.56 1.16
C ALA A 112 15.17 1.34 -0.29
N ALA A 113 15.98 2.26 -0.85
CA ALA A 113 16.53 2.10 -2.20
C ALA A 113 17.53 0.93 -2.27
N GLN A 114 18.38 0.76 -1.26
CA GLN A 114 19.31 -0.37 -1.18
C GLN A 114 18.57 -1.71 -1.01
N GLU A 115 17.61 -1.76 -0.10
CA GLU A 115 16.77 -2.95 0.11
C GLU A 115 15.95 -3.29 -1.13
N LEU A 116 15.41 -2.30 -1.84
CA LEU A 116 14.64 -2.51 -3.07
C LEU A 116 15.47 -3.18 -4.16
N ALA A 117 16.75 -2.85 -4.31
CA ALA A 117 17.62 -3.50 -5.29
C ALA A 117 17.70 -5.01 -5.04
N VAL A 118 17.93 -5.40 -3.77
CA VAL A 118 17.97 -6.83 -3.37
C VAL A 118 16.60 -7.50 -3.58
N VAL A 119 15.51 -6.82 -3.23
CA VAL A 119 14.14 -7.32 -3.42
C VAL A 119 13.85 -7.57 -4.90
N CYS A 120 14.25 -6.66 -5.78
CA CYS A 120 14.08 -6.81 -7.24
C CYS A 120 14.81 -8.04 -7.77
N GLU A 121 16.05 -8.27 -7.35
CA GLU A 121 16.82 -9.47 -7.75
C GLU A 121 16.14 -10.75 -7.25
N GLU A 122 15.72 -10.80 -5.98
CA GLU A 122 15.07 -11.97 -5.40
C GLU A 122 13.71 -12.28 -6.08
N ILE A 123 12.95 -11.25 -6.45
CA ILE A 123 11.70 -11.40 -7.21
C ILE A 123 11.98 -11.85 -8.64
N PHE A 124 12.96 -11.26 -9.31
CA PHE A 124 13.36 -11.64 -10.67
C PHE A 124 13.79 -13.10 -10.73
N ASP A 125 14.58 -13.56 -9.75
CA ASP A 125 15.01 -14.95 -9.60
C ASP A 125 13.89 -15.88 -9.10
N ARG A 126 12.69 -15.36 -8.82
CA ARG A 126 11.54 -16.08 -8.27
C ARG A 126 11.89 -16.86 -6.99
N LYS A 127 12.70 -16.27 -6.10
CA LYS A 127 13.09 -16.89 -4.83
C LYS A 127 11.86 -17.03 -3.92
N GLU A 128 11.55 -18.27 -3.56
CA GLU A 128 10.43 -18.62 -2.69
C GLU A 128 10.87 -18.69 -1.20
N GLY A 129 9.89 -18.53 -0.29
CA GLY A 129 10.12 -18.65 1.15
C GLY A 129 10.80 -17.44 1.80
N ILE A 130 11.02 -16.36 1.06
CA ILE A 130 11.65 -15.15 1.59
C ILE A 130 10.63 -14.34 2.41
N ASN A 131 11.02 -13.99 3.64
CA ASN A 131 10.21 -13.15 4.53
C ASN A 131 11.07 -12.05 5.15
N ARG A 132 11.32 -10.98 4.40
CA ARG A 132 12.05 -9.79 4.86
C ARG A 132 11.06 -8.74 5.37
N LEU A 133 10.60 -8.93 6.62
CA LEU A 133 9.50 -8.16 7.18
C LEU A 133 9.88 -7.44 8.47
N VAL A 134 9.60 -6.15 8.53
CA VAL A 134 9.66 -5.37 9.77
C VAL A 134 8.27 -5.35 10.40
N LYS A 135 8.00 -6.30 11.30
CA LYS A 135 6.68 -6.46 11.94
C LYS A 135 6.46 -5.54 13.14
N GLY A 136 7.52 -4.98 13.70
CA GLY A 136 7.47 -4.18 14.91
C GLY A 136 7.25 -5.00 16.20
N PRO A 137 7.27 -4.33 17.37
CA PRO A 137 6.97 -4.97 18.64
C PRO A 137 5.47 -5.26 18.76
N ILE A 138 5.12 -6.40 19.35
CA ILE A 138 3.73 -6.83 19.64
C ILE A 138 2.78 -6.65 18.42
N PRO A 139 3.09 -7.24 17.26
CA PRO A 139 2.37 -6.98 16.02
C PRO A 139 0.87 -7.34 16.09
N TRP A 140 0.51 -8.33 16.93
CA TRP A 140 -0.89 -8.69 17.14
C TRP A 140 -1.70 -7.55 17.80
N PHE A 141 -1.16 -6.95 18.85
CA PHE A 141 -1.84 -5.85 19.56
C PHE A 141 -2.06 -4.65 18.63
N PHE A 142 -1.00 -4.22 17.95
CA PHE A 142 -1.08 -3.08 17.02
C PHE A 142 -2.02 -3.37 15.83
N THR A 143 -2.05 -4.58 15.31
CA THR A 143 -2.91 -4.90 14.17
C THR A 143 -4.37 -5.12 14.58
N LYS A 144 -4.63 -5.84 15.67
CA LYS A 144 -6.01 -6.21 16.05
C LYS A 144 -6.72 -5.15 16.87
N VAL A 145 -6.04 -4.58 17.86
CA VAL A 145 -6.64 -3.61 18.77
C VAL A 145 -6.53 -2.20 18.18
N VAL A 146 -5.30 -1.74 17.94
CA VAL A 146 -5.08 -0.38 17.44
C VAL A 146 -5.56 -0.24 16.01
N GLY A 147 -5.24 -1.20 15.12
CA GLY A 147 -5.67 -1.18 13.72
C GLY A 147 -7.18 -1.31 13.56
N GLY A 148 -7.83 -2.14 14.39
CA GLY A 148 -9.29 -2.25 14.39
C GLY A 148 -9.98 -0.94 14.82
N PHE A 149 -9.48 -0.30 15.87
CA PHE A 149 -9.96 1.02 16.28
C PHE A 149 -9.71 2.07 15.18
N PHE A 150 -8.52 2.06 14.60
CA PHE A 150 -8.14 2.96 13.53
C PHE A 150 -9.08 2.86 12.33
N GLU A 151 -9.33 1.65 11.82
CA GLU A 151 -10.19 1.41 10.65
C GLU A 151 -11.64 1.85 10.89
N ASN A 152 -12.16 1.69 12.10
CA ASN A 152 -13.58 1.96 12.39
C ASN A 152 -13.86 3.38 12.86
N VAL A 153 -12.87 4.07 13.43
CA VAL A 153 -13.09 5.37 14.10
C VAL A 153 -12.29 6.51 13.46
N LEU A 154 -11.04 6.24 13.04
CA LEU A 154 -10.13 7.28 12.60
C LEU A 154 -10.11 7.48 11.08
N ILE A 155 -10.52 6.49 10.30
CA ILE A 155 -10.63 6.65 8.85
C ILE A 155 -11.92 7.41 8.54
N THR A 156 -11.77 8.69 8.26
CA THR A 156 -12.90 9.60 7.97
C THR A 156 -12.44 10.85 7.24
N ASP A 157 -13.27 11.36 6.36
CA ASP A 157 -13.10 12.66 5.71
C ASP A 157 -13.74 13.83 6.49
N LYS A 158 -14.61 13.53 7.47
CA LYS A 158 -15.40 14.54 8.19
C LYS A 158 -14.58 15.58 8.94
N ARG A 159 -13.32 15.28 9.25
CA ARG A 159 -12.42 16.18 9.97
C ARG A 159 -11.58 17.04 9.04
N PHE A 160 -11.54 16.72 7.74
CA PHE A 160 -10.86 17.56 6.75
C PHE A 160 -11.66 18.83 6.49
N HIS A 161 -10.94 19.94 6.40
CA HIS A 161 -11.50 21.23 6.02
C HIS A 161 -10.46 22.08 5.30
N VAL A 162 -10.92 23.17 4.69
CA VAL A 162 -10.10 24.13 3.98
C VAL A 162 -10.03 25.43 4.76
N GLU A 163 -8.83 25.95 4.96
CA GLU A 163 -8.57 27.31 5.44
C GLU A 163 -8.68 28.27 4.25
N LYS A 164 -9.79 29.00 4.20
CA LYS A 164 -10.17 29.81 3.02
C LYS A 164 -9.24 30.97 2.75
N ASP A 165 -8.63 31.53 3.78
CA ASP A 165 -7.65 32.62 3.73
C ASP A 165 -6.31 32.19 3.12
N ARG A 166 -5.96 30.91 3.25
CA ARG A 166 -4.76 30.32 2.67
C ARG A 166 -5.00 29.65 1.30
N CYS A 167 -6.25 29.31 0.99
CA CYS A 167 -6.59 28.52 -0.20
C CYS A 167 -6.66 29.38 -1.46
N VAL A 168 -5.80 29.11 -2.42
CA VAL A 168 -5.80 29.75 -3.75
C VAL A 168 -6.66 29.03 -4.79
N LYS A 169 -7.43 28.02 -4.40
CA LYS A 169 -8.38 27.28 -5.25
C LYS A 169 -7.73 26.62 -6.48
N CYS A 170 -6.51 26.12 -6.33
CA CYS A 170 -5.72 25.54 -7.44
C CYS A 170 -6.15 24.13 -7.87
N GLY A 171 -6.96 23.44 -7.08
CA GLY A 171 -7.47 22.09 -7.40
C GLY A 171 -6.50 20.92 -7.16
N ILE A 172 -5.26 21.17 -6.72
CA ILE A 172 -4.28 20.11 -6.51
C ILE A 172 -4.82 19.01 -5.58
N CYS A 173 -5.45 19.39 -4.46
CA CYS A 173 -6.01 18.45 -3.49
C CYS A 173 -7.07 17.51 -4.09
N ALA A 174 -7.89 17.99 -5.03
CA ALA A 174 -8.86 17.17 -5.74
C ALA A 174 -8.17 16.22 -6.73
N ASN A 175 -7.17 16.72 -7.48
CA ASN A 175 -6.45 15.94 -8.49
C ASN A 175 -5.60 14.81 -7.89
N VAL A 176 -5.03 15.00 -6.69
CA VAL A 176 -4.19 13.99 -6.03
C VAL A 176 -4.99 13.00 -5.17
N CYS A 177 -6.29 13.17 -5.02
CA CYS A 177 -7.11 12.27 -4.22
C CYS A 177 -7.25 10.90 -4.90
N PRO A 178 -6.70 9.81 -4.34
CA PRO A 178 -6.67 8.51 -5.03
C PRO A 178 -8.05 7.86 -5.17
N VAL A 179 -9.04 8.35 -4.41
CA VAL A 179 -10.43 7.83 -4.42
C VAL A 179 -11.44 8.86 -4.92
N GLY A 180 -10.99 10.03 -5.37
CA GLY A 180 -11.87 11.06 -5.93
C GLY A 180 -12.87 11.66 -4.93
N ASP A 181 -12.57 11.63 -3.63
CA ASP A 181 -13.46 12.11 -2.56
C ASP A 181 -13.49 13.63 -2.42
N ILE A 182 -12.77 14.37 -3.26
CA ILE A 182 -12.69 15.83 -3.20
C ILE A 182 -13.09 16.44 -4.54
N LYS A 183 -14.07 17.32 -4.52
CA LYS A 183 -14.40 18.22 -5.65
C LYS A 183 -13.87 19.62 -5.40
N GLY A 184 -13.65 20.37 -6.46
CA GLY A 184 -13.19 21.76 -6.42
C GLY A 184 -11.89 21.99 -7.19
N GLY A 185 -11.42 23.19 -7.18
CA GLY A 185 -10.31 23.66 -7.98
C GLY A 185 -10.77 24.58 -9.13
N HIS A 186 -9.80 25.14 -9.86
CA HIS A 186 -10.08 26.07 -10.95
C HIS A 186 -10.97 27.27 -10.53
N GLY A 187 -10.70 27.83 -9.34
CA GLY A 187 -11.46 28.95 -8.77
C GLY A 187 -12.47 28.57 -7.69
N GLU A 188 -12.69 27.29 -7.43
CA GLU A 188 -13.58 26.81 -6.38
C GLU A 188 -12.82 26.24 -5.18
N TYR A 189 -13.39 26.37 -3.99
CA TYR A 189 -12.85 25.73 -2.79
C TYR A 189 -13.06 24.22 -2.84
N PRO A 190 -12.11 23.41 -2.30
CA PRO A 190 -12.30 21.96 -2.18
C PRO A 190 -13.46 21.64 -1.22
N VAL A 191 -14.22 20.62 -1.62
CA VAL A 191 -15.34 20.06 -0.82
C VAL A 191 -15.18 18.53 -0.80
N TRP A 192 -15.19 17.95 0.39
CA TRP A 192 -15.21 16.49 0.57
C TRP A 192 -16.61 15.95 0.34
N LEU A 193 -16.71 14.84 -0.40
CA LEU A 193 -17.97 14.29 -0.87
C LEU A 193 -18.66 13.36 0.15
N HIS A 194 -17.93 12.94 1.16
CA HIS A 194 -18.42 12.08 2.25
C HIS A 194 -19.00 10.73 1.78
N HIS A 195 -18.45 10.15 0.71
CA HIS A 195 -18.88 8.86 0.17
C HIS A 195 -18.38 7.65 0.98
N LYS A 196 -17.70 7.87 2.09
CA LYS A 196 -17.03 6.86 2.94
C LYS A 196 -15.85 6.14 2.27
N ASP A 197 -15.33 6.68 1.19
CA ASP A 197 -14.21 6.12 0.44
C ASP A 197 -12.87 6.72 0.84
N CYS A 198 -12.87 7.81 1.60
CA CYS A 198 -11.66 8.47 2.09
C CYS A 198 -10.77 7.49 2.86
N LEU A 199 -9.50 7.44 2.48
CA LEU A 199 -8.48 6.58 3.12
C LEU A 199 -7.80 7.25 4.31
N THR A 200 -8.10 8.52 4.58
CA THR A 200 -7.36 9.37 5.53
C THR A 200 -5.84 9.29 5.28
N CYS A 201 -5.46 9.27 4.01
CA CYS A 201 -4.06 9.12 3.57
C CYS A 201 -3.28 10.45 3.59
N PHE A 202 -3.94 11.56 3.87
CA PHE A 202 -3.37 12.91 3.89
C PHE A 202 -2.71 13.39 2.59
N THR A 203 -2.87 12.69 1.47
CA THR A 203 -2.30 13.11 0.18
C THR A 203 -2.74 14.55 -0.19
N CYS A 204 -4.01 14.89 0.04
CA CYS A 204 -4.52 16.24 -0.19
C CYS A 204 -3.82 17.31 0.68
N TYR A 205 -3.51 16.99 1.94
CA TYR A 205 -2.77 17.84 2.86
C TYR A 205 -1.31 18.00 2.41
N HIS A 206 -0.64 16.88 2.15
CA HIS A 206 0.79 16.88 1.83
C HIS A 206 1.13 17.60 0.52
N HIS A 207 0.21 17.60 -0.45
CA HIS A 207 0.42 18.26 -1.74
C HIS A 207 -0.11 19.70 -1.78
N CYS A 208 -0.71 20.20 -0.70
CA CYS A 208 -1.18 21.58 -0.67
C CYS A 208 -0.01 22.56 -0.48
N PRO A 209 0.39 23.34 -1.50
CA PRO A 209 1.56 24.23 -1.40
C PRO A 209 1.34 25.40 -0.45
N HIS A 210 0.09 25.67 -0.07
CA HIS A 210 -0.30 26.77 0.81
C HIS A 210 -0.73 26.30 2.21
N HIS A 211 -0.54 25.01 2.56
CA HIS A 211 -1.01 24.42 3.82
C HIS A 211 -2.47 24.80 4.14
N ALA A 212 -3.32 24.85 3.13
CA ALA A 212 -4.70 25.25 3.28
C ALA A 212 -5.65 24.09 3.62
N ILE A 213 -5.18 22.86 3.60
CA ILE A 213 -5.97 21.68 4.01
C ILE A 213 -5.56 21.31 5.43
N GLU A 214 -6.54 21.17 6.31
CA GLU A 214 -6.35 20.78 7.70
C GLU A 214 -7.22 19.59 8.09
N PHE A 215 -6.84 18.88 9.16
CA PHE A 215 -7.60 17.76 9.72
C PHE A 215 -7.88 18.02 11.21
N GLY A 216 -9.04 18.58 11.51
CA GLY A 216 -9.31 19.14 12.84
C GLY A 216 -8.29 20.25 13.18
N ASN A 217 -8.01 20.43 14.46
CA ASN A 217 -7.07 21.46 14.92
C ASN A 217 -5.63 20.95 15.08
N GLN A 218 -5.37 19.67 14.77
CA GLN A 218 -4.12 19.00 15.12
C GLN A 218 -3.04 19.09 14.04
N THR A 219 -3.38 19.47 12.80
CA THR A 219 -2.42 19.51 11.70
C THR A 219 -1.80 20.86 11.42
N GLN A 220 -2.29 21.93 12.02
CA GLN A 220 -1.89 23.33 11.78
C GLN A 220 -0.38 23.60 11.87
N LYS A 221 0.34 22.82 12.69
CA LYS A 221 1.79 22.98 12.91
C LYS A 221 2.62 21.80 12.42
N LYS A 222 2.01 20.86 11.71
CA LYS A 222 2.69 19.63 11.24
C LYS A 222 3.33 19.82 9.88
N GLY A 223 4.36 19.04 9.64
CA GLY A 223 5.08 19.04 8.38
C GLY A 223 4.29 18.44 7.22
N GLN A 224 4.80 18.59 6.02
CA GLN A 224 4.32 17.94 4.81
C GLN A 224 5.40 17.06 4.22
N TYR A 225 5.01 15.89 3.75
CA TYR A 225 5.88 14.97 3.04
C TYR A 225 5.12 14.24 1.94
N TYR A 226 5.68 14.20 0.77
CA TYR A 226 5.31 13.26 -0.29
C TYR A 226 6.57 12.85 -1.05
N PHE A 227 6.56 11.64 -1.57
CA PHE A 227 7.70 11.11 -2.30
C PHE A 227 7.86 11.85 -3.63
N LYS A 228 9.08 12.33 -3.88
CA LYS A 228 9.50 13.00 -5.12
C LYS A 228 10.57 12.21 -5.79
#